data_e91a9c3029b1ae27850d98198d88fca4
#
_entry.id   e91a9c3029b1ae27850d98198d88fca4
#
_cell.length_a   1.000
_cell.length_b   1.000
_cell.length_c   1.000
_cell.angle_alpha   90.00
_cell.angle_beta   90.00
_cell.angle_gamma   90.00
#
_symmetry.space_group_name_H-M   'P 1'
#
loop_
_entity.id
_entity.type
_entity.pdbx_description
1 polymer ?
#
loop_
_entity_poly.entity_id
_entity_poly.type
_entity_poly.pdbx_seq_one_letter_code
_entity_poly.pdbx_strand_id
1 'polypeptide(L)'
;MNESVYRELVTDMVRDYVDSRQKEKPPRLRVYTDAELSEVEMALMQAYISKLALYSQYIPERDNAKDRGEVRSLSFMAVKKFLYFAANDTLPMNLIRKADALRTGLDEMELLEMYDVIYYLYCTGRYSTEGLRLLYKYEYYLTKQEKKTNPSWGDFIAKMNIIYGKNLG
;
A
#
# COMPACT_ATOMS: atom_id res chain seq x y z
N MET A 1 -6.13 3.01 6.83
CA MET A 1 -5.51 1.66 6.94
C MET A 1 -6.50 0.69 7.54
N ASN A 2 -6.31 -0.62 7.38
CA ASN A 2 -7.11 -1.62 8.08
C ASN A 2 -6.62 -1.81 9.52
N GLU A 3 -7.53 -2.20 10.43
CA GLU A 3 -7.22 -2.42 11.85
C GLU A 3 -6.13 -3.48 12.07
N SER A 4 -6.06 -4.52 11.23
CA SER A 4 -5.00 -5.53 11.34
C SER A 4 -3.60 -4.93 11.19
N VAL A 5 -3.41 -3.99 10.26
CA VAL A 5 -2.15 -3.25 10.09
C VAL A 5 -1.90 -2.31 11.28
N TYR A 6 -2.96 -1.63 11.76
CA TYR A 6 -2.81 -0.76 12.94
C TYR A 6 -2.32 -1.53 14.17
N ARG A 7 -2.82 -2.76 14.38
CA ARG A 7 -2.38 -3.62 15.50
C ARG A 7 -0.92 -4.09 15.37
N GLU A 8 -0.37 -4.10 14.17
CA GLU A 8 1.03 -4.47 13.88
C GLU A 8 2.01 -3.32 14.07
N LEU A 9 1.54 -2.09 14.32
CA LEU A 9 2.40 -0.95 14.62
C LEU A 9 3.13 -1.17 15.95
N VAL A 10 4.46 -1.27 15.87
CA VAL A 10 5.30 -1.69 17.01
C VAL A 10 5.64 -0.52 17.94
N THR A 11 5.77 0.71 17.40
CA THR A 11 6.23 1.85 18.17
C THR A 11 5.09 2.76 18.59
N ASP A 12 5.09 3.20 19.86
CA ASP A 12 4.09 4.12 20.39
C ASP A 12 4.07 5.43 19.59
N MET A 13 5.24 5.95 19.18
CA MET A 13 5.33 7.16 18.37
C MET A 13 4.52 7.07 17.07
N VAL A 14 4.54 5.91 16.38
CA VAL A 14 3.77 5.71 15.15
C VAL A 14 2.28 5.57 15.45
N ARG A 15 1.92 4.88 16.53
CA ARG A 15 0.52 4.79 16.98
C ARG A 15 -0.05 6.17 17.34
N ASP A 16 0.67 6.95 18.14
CA ASP A 16 0.29 8.31 18.53
C ASP A 16 0.11 9.21 17.31
N TYR A 17 1.01 9.08 16.32
CA TYR A 17 0.87 9.79 15.05
C TYR A 17 -0.43 9.42 14.33
N VAL A 18 -0.71 8.13 14.18
CA VAL A 18 -1.96 7.64 13.53
C VAL A 18 -3.17 8.17 14.29
N ASP A 19 -3.19 8.05 15.61
CA ASP A 19 -4.31 8.48 16.47
C ASP A 19 -4.53 9.99 16.40
N SER A 20 -3.46 10.77 16.35
CA SER A 20 -3.54 12.22 16.20
C SER A 20 -4.19 12.60 14.86
N ARG A 21 -3.82 11.91 13.76
CA ARG A 21 -4.36 12.18 12.44
C ARG A 21 -5.81 11.76 12.26
N GLN A 22 -6.27 10.77 13.03
CA GLN A 22 -7.69 10.39 13.07
C GLN A 22 -8.56 11.46 13.75
N LYS A 23 -8.00 12.20 14.71
CA LYS A 23 -8.72 13.24 15.48
C LYS A 23 -8.82 14.58 14.75
N GLU A 24 -8.09 14.78 13.65
CA GLU A 24 -8.18 16.00 12.84
C GLU A 24 -9.57 16.16 12.18
N LYS A 25 -9.93 17.38 11.83
CA LYS A 25 -11.20 17.69 11.15
C LYS A 25 -10.93 18.46 9.86
N PRO A 26 -11.11 17.88 8.67
CA PRO A 26 -11.42 16.46 8.44
C PRO A 26 -10.27 15.53 8.80
N PRO A 27 -10.53 14.26 9.14
CA PRO A 27 -9.46 13.32 9.48
C PRO A 27 -8.56 13.07 8.27
N ARG A 28 -7.24 13.13 8.49
CA ARG A 28 -6.24 12.86 7.45
C ARG A 28 -5.90 11.38 7.32
N LEU A 29 -6.27 10.60 8.33
CA LEU A 29 -6.08 9.17 8.36
C LEU A 29 -7.31 8.53 8.98
N ARG A 30 -7.70 7.37 8.48
CA ARG A 30 -8.78 6.55 9.05
C ARG A 30 -8.32 5.12 9.21
N VAL A 31 -8.57 4.56 10.38
CA VAL A 31 -8.46 3.13 10.63
C VAL A 31 -9.85 2.53 10.42
N TYR A 32 -9.93 1.55 9.54
CA TYR A 32 -11.15 0.82 9.22
C TYR A 32 -11.19 -0.48 10.00
N THR A 33 -12.35 -0.82 10.54
CA THR A 33 -12.57 -2.05 11.29
C THR A 33 -13.55 -2.97 10.57
N ASP A 34 -13.48 -4.26 10.86
CA ASP A 34 -14.41 -5.23 10.31
C ASP A 34 -15.87 -4.96 10.76
N ALA A 35 -16.06 -4.29 11.89
CA ALA A 35 -17.39 -3.87 12.37
C ALA A 35 -18.11 -2.88 11.43
N GLU A 36 -17.39 -2.28 10.49
CA GLU A 36 -17.95 -1.38 9.47
C GLU A 36 -18.52 -2.13 8.26
N LEU A 37 -18.41 -3.45 8.24
CA LEU A 37 -18.92 -4.31 7.17
C LEU A 37 -20.32 -4.82 7.51
N SER A 38 -21.20 -4.81 6.52
CA SER A 38 -22.46 -5.56 6.58
C SER A 38 -22.19 -7.07 6.55
N GLU A 39 -23.20 -7.88 6.87
CA GLU A 39 -23.08 -9.34 6.82
C GLU A 39 -22.66 -9.85 5.44
N VAL A 40 -23.21 -9.28 4.37
CA VAL A 40 -22.85 -9.63 2.98
C VAL A 40 -21.41 -9.24 2.67
N GLU A 41 -20.98 -8.04 3.08
CA GLU A 41 -19.61 -7.58 2.89
C GLU A 41 -18.62 -8.43 3.70
N MET A 42 -19.00 -8.86 4.91
CA MET A 42 -18.19 -9.77 5.71
C MET A 42 -18.02 -11.12 5.04
N ALA A 43 -19.09 -11.72 4.52
CA ALA A 43 -19.02 -12.97 3.78
C ALA A 43 -18.12 -12.84 2.53
N LEU A 44 -18.24 -11.73 1.82
CA LEU A 44 -17.40 -11.43 0.66
C LEU A 44 -15.93 -11.24 1.07
N MET A 45 -15.66 -10.54 2.18
CA MET A 45 -14.30 -10.39 2.72
C MET A 45 -13.67 -11.74 3.06
N GLN A 46 -14.42 -12.66 3.68
CA GLN A 46 -13.92 -14.02 3.98
C GLN A 46 -13.58 -14.79 2.70
N ALA A 47 -14.38 -14.64 1.64
CA ALA A 47 -14.09 -15.24 0.34
C ALA A 47 -12.78 -14.68 -0.26
N TYR A 48 -12.56 -13.36 -0.19
CA TYR A 48 -11.29 -12.75 -0.59
C TYR A 48 -10.12 -13.25 0.25
N ILE A 49 -10.26 -13.28 1.58
CA ILE A 49 -9.22 -13.78 2.50
C ILE A 49 -8.82 -15.21 2.11
N SER A 50 -9.79 -16.11 1.96
CA SER A 50 -9.53 -17.50 1.59
C SER A 50 -8.81 -17.62 0.25
N LYS A 51 -9.15 -16.77 -0.70
CA LYS A 51 -8.52 -16.74 -2.03
C LYS A 51 -7.10 -16.19 -2.01
N LEU A 52 -6.87 -15.06 -1.34
CA LEU A 52 -5.56 -14.42 -1.25
C LEU A 52 -4.59 -15.23 -0.38
N ALA A 53 -5.09 -15.93 0.63
CA ALA A 53 -4.32 -16.82 1.49
C ALA A 53 -3.61 -17.93 0.69
N LEU A 54 -4.18 -18.38 -0.44
CA LEU A 54 -3.55 -19.39 -1.31
C LEU A 54 -2.18 -18.95 -1.88
N TYR A 55 -1.93 -17.64 -1.90
CA TYR A 55 -0.70 -17.04 -2.46
C TYR A 55 0.19 -16.40 -1.38
N SER A 56 -0.12 -16.62 -0.10
CA SER A 56 0.56 -16.01 1.05
C SER A 56 0.99 -17.07 2.06
N GLN A 57 1.62 -16.63 3.14
CA GLN A 57 1.92 -17.47 4.30
C GLN A 57 0.87 -17.31 5.42
N TYR A 58 -0.19 -16.56 5.17
CA TYR A 58 -1.31 -16.42 6.09
C TYR A 58 -2.21 -17.64 6.01
N ILE A 59 -2.53 -18.22 7.16
CA ILE A 59 -3.42 -19.37 7.31
C ILE A 59 -4.64 -18.89 8.11
N PRO A 60 -5.80 -18.63 7.45
CA PRO A 60 -6.97 -18.02 8.10
C PRO A 60 -7.46 -18.79 9.32
N GLU A 61 -7.40 -20.14 9.30
CA GLU A 61 -7.86 -21.01 10.38
C GLU A 61 -6.98 -20.91 11.65
N ARG A 62 -5.74 -20.44 11.50
CA ARG A 62 -4.77 -20.25 12.60
C ARG A 62 -4.58 -18.79 12.97
N ASP A 63 -5.08 -17.89 12.16
CA ASP A 63 -4.89 -16.44 12.28
C ASP A 63 -3.43 -16.03 12.61
N ASN A 64 -2.47 -16.70 11.95
CA ASN A 64 -1.05 -16.44 12.15
C ASN A 64 -0.67 -15.03 11.67
N ALA A 65 0.36 -14.44 12.29
CA ALA A 65 0.75 -13.05 12.03
C ALA A 65 1.33 -12.81 10.62
N LYS A 66 1.94 -13.84 10.01
CA LYS A 66 2.63 -13.69 8.72
C LYS A 66 1.64 -13.39 7.59
N ASP A 67 1.87 -12.29 6.88
CA ASP A 67 1.09 -11.77 5.75
C ASP A 67 -0.39 -11.45 6.10
N ARG A 68 -0.78 -11.52 7.38
CA ARG A 68 -2.15 -11.27 7.83
C ARG A 68 -2.62 -9.85 7.50
N GLY A 69 -1.77 -8.86 7.81
CA GLY A 69 -2.08 -7.45 7.58
C GLY A 69 -2.37 -7.17 6.12
N GLU A 70 -1.53 -7.67 5.22
CA GLU A 70 -1.65 -7.50 3.78
C GLU A 70 -2.91 -8.18 3.23
N VAL A 71 -3.11 -9.46 3.58
CA VAL A 71 -4.27 -10.24 3.09
C VAL A 71 -5.58 -9.62 3.56
N ARG A 72 -5.69 -9.27 4.85
CA ARG A 72 -6.91 -8.65 5.39
C ARG A 72 -7.15 -7.26 4.82
N SER A 73 -6.10 -6.44 4.67
CA SER A 73 -6.22 -5.10 4.08
C SER A 73 -6.68 -5.15 2.64
N LEU A 74 -6.07 -5.99 1.80
CA LEU A 74 -6.46 -6.16 0.40
C LEU A 74 -7.91 -6.65 0.30
N SER A 75 -8.29 -7.64 1.12
CA SER A 75 -9.65 -8.17 1.14
C SER A 75 -10.67 -7.11 1.53
N PHE A 76 -10.41 -6.34 2.59
CA PHE A 76 -11.27 -5.24 3.02
C PHE A 76 -11.41 -4.18 1.93
N MET A 77 -10.29 -3.78 1.33
CA MET A 77 -10.27 -2.74 0.30
C MET A 77 -10.98 -3.19 -0.99
N ALA A 78 -10.86 -4.47 -1.37
CA ALA A 78 -11.61 -5.04 -2.49
C ALA A 78 -13.12 -5.00 -2.24
N VAL A 79 -13.58 -5.37 -1.04
CA VAL A 79 -14.99 -5.32 -0.65
C VAL A 79 -15.52 -3.89 -0.68
N LYS A 80 -14.76 -2.92 -0.15
CA LYS A 80 -15.13 -1.50 -0.13
C LYS A 80 -14.83 -0.77 -1.43
N LYS A 81 -14.34 -1.48 -2.46
CA LYS A 81 -14.02 -0.94 -3.80
C LYS A 81 -13.07 0.25 -3.76
N PHE A 82 -12.00 0.15 -2.95
CA PHE A 82 -10.91 1.13 -3.00
C PHE A 82 -10.15 0.96 -4.31
N LEU A 83 -9.85 2.10 -4.96
CA LEU A 83 -9.17 2.10 -6.25
C LEU A 83 -7.64 1.96 -6.12
N TYR A 84 -7.06 2.32 -4.98
CA TYR A 84 -5.60 2.38 -4.82
C TYR A 84 -5.16 1.65 -3.56
N PHE A 85 -4.06 0.92 -3.68
CA PHE A 85 -3.35 0.31 -2.55
C PHE A 85 -1.89 0.75 -2.56
N ALA A 86 -1.44 1.38 -1.48
CA ALA A 86 -0.04 1.77 -1.34
C ALA A 86 0.75 0.68 -0.62
N ALA A 87 1.76 0.14 -1.25
CA ALA A 87 2.65 -0.87 -0.67
C ALA A 87 4.04 -0.88 -1.32
N ASN A 88 5.02 -1.31 -0.53
CA ASN A 88 6.36 -1.65 -1.00
C ASN A 88 6.69 -3.14 -0.81
N ASP A 89 5.79 -3.90 -0.20
CA ASP A 89 5.98 -5.32 0.06
C ASP A 89 5.67 -6.16 -1.18
N THR A 90 6.48 -7.18 -1.37
CA THR A 90 6.42 -8.03 -2.57
C THR A 90 5.08 -8.75 -2.71
N LEU A 91 4.48 -9.19 -1.59
CA LEU A 91 3.23 -9.94 -1.64
C LEU A 91 2.07 -9.11 -2.21
N PRO A 92 1.67 -7.96 -1.61
CA PRO A 92 0.56 -7.17 -2.15
C PRO A 92 0.82 -6.68 -3.58
N MET A 93 2.08 -6.29 -3.88
CA MET A 93 2.47 -5.89 -5.23
C MET A 93 2.22 -6.99 -6.26
N ASN A 94 2.60 -8.25 -5.94
CA ASN A 94 2.37 -9.38 -6.84
C ASN A 94 0.89 -9.73 -6.98
N LEU A 95 0.12 -9.68 -5.88
CA LEU A 95 -1.31 -10.00 -5.89
C LEU A 95 -2.11 -9.02 -6.74
N ILE A 96 -1.77 -7.72 -6.70
CA ILE A 96 -2.43 -6.69 -7.52
C ILE A 96 -1.95 -6.78 -8.97
N ARG A 97 -0.63 -6.78 -9.22
CA ARG A 97 -0.08 -6.79 -10.59
C ARG A 97 -0.47 -8.03 -11.40
N LYS A 98 -0.71 -9.14 -10.73
CA LYS A 98 -1.11 -10.41 -11.35
C LYS A 98 -2.58 -10.75 -11.09
N ALA A 99 -3.40 -9.78 -10.74
CA ALA A 99 -4.77 -9.99 -10.28
C ALA A 99 -5.59 -10.81 -11.27
N ASP A 100 -5.53 -10.48 -12.55
CA ASP A 100 -6.23 -11.20 -13.61
C ASP A 100 -5.72 -12.64 -13.75
N ALA A 101 -4.40 -12.83 -13.87
CA ALA A 101 -3.79 -14.15 -14.01
C ALA A 101 -4.07 -15.07 -12.81
N LEU A 102 -4.06 -14.53 -11.59
CA LEU A 102 -4.33 -15.24 -10.34
C LEU A 102 -5.83 -15.29 -10.02
N ARG A 103 -6.65 -14.58 -10.78
CA ARG A 103 -8.09 -14.42 -10.55
C ARG A 103 -8.42 -13.98 -9.13
N THR A 104 -7.62 -13.04 -8.59
CA THR A 104 -7.79 -12.58 -7.20
C THR A 104 -9.01 -11.68 -7.01
N GLY A 105 -9.49 -11.03 -8.08
CA GLY A 105 -10.56 -10.03 -8.04
C GLY A 105 -10.05 -8.66 -7.57
N LEU A 106 -8.73 -8.41 -7.69
CA LEU A 106 -8.08 -7.13 -7.39
C LEU A 106 -7.76 -6.32 -8.66
N ASP A 107 -8.31 -6.72 -9.81
CA ASP A 107 -8.02 -6.18 -11.15
C ASP A 107 -8.46 -4.72 -11.33
N GLU A 108 -9.41 -4.23 -10.51
CA GLU A 108 -9.81 -2.82 -10.48
C GLU A 108 -8.94 -1.97 -9.53
N MET A 109 -8.02 -2.59 -8.78
CA MET A 109 -7.18 -1.91 -7.80
C MET A 109 -5.82 -1.56 -8.40
N GLU A 110 -5.42 -0.31 -8.31
CA GLU A 110 -4.11 0.17 -8.73
C GLU A 110 -3.12 0.17 -7.57
N LEU A 111 -1.90 -0.28 -7.86
CA LEU A 111 -0.79 -0.24 -6.91
C LEU A 111 -0.11 1.13 -6.95
N LEU A 112 0.09 1.72 -5.77
CA LEU A 112 0.94 2.89 -5.58
C LEU A 112 2.20 2.48 -4.82
N GLU A 113 3.34 2.58 -5.48
CA GLU A 113 4.64 2.38 -4.86
C GLU A 113 5.17 3.70 -4.25
N MET A 114 6.11 3.62 -3.33
CA MET A 114 6.69 4.83 -2.73
C MET A 114 7.31 5.75 -3.79
N TYR A 115 7.86 5.20 -4.86
CA TYR A 115 8.42 5.98 -5.97
C TYR A 115 7.36 6.80 -6.71
N ASP A 116 6.15 6.26 -6.88
CA ASP A 116 5.03 6.98 -7.48
C ASP A 116 4.62 8.16 -6.60
N VAL A 117 4.56 7.93 -5.28
CA VAL A 117 4.25 8.98 -4.31
C VAL A 117 5.33 10.08 -4.32
N ILE A 118 6.62 9.73 -4.30
CA ILE A 118 7.73 10.68 -4.36
C ILE A 118 7.66 11.52 -5.64
N TYR A 119 7.42 10.87 -6.77
CA TYR A 119 7.30 11.57 -8.05
C TYR A 119 6.09 12.51 -8.10
N TYR A 120 4.93 12.06 -7.61
CA TYR A 120 3.74 12.90 -7.48
C TYR A 120 4.03 14.14 -6.63
N LEU A 121 4.64 13.96 -5.45
CA LEU A 121 5.01 15.06 -4.57
C LEU A 121 5.99 16.04 -5.25
N TYR A 122 6.93 15.54 -6.05
CA TYR A 122 7.83 16.33 -6.85
C TYR A 122 7.07 17.18 -7.90
N CYS A 123 6.13 16.58 -8.62
CA CYS A 123 5.32 17.28 -9.62
C CYS A 123 4.42 18.36 -9.02
N THR A 124 3.98 18.21 -7.76
CA THR A 124 3.15 19.25 -7.10
C THR A 124 3.91 20.53 -6.79
N GLY A 125 5.24 20.51 -6.77
CA GLY A 125 6.09 21.66 -6.41
C GLY A 125 5.94 22.14 -4.96
N ARG A 126 5.18 21.45 -4.12
CA ARG A 126 4.88 21.86 -2.73
C ARG A 126 5.96 21.47 -1.72
N TYR A 127 6.85 20.58 -2.11
CA TYR A 127 7.90 20.02 -1.25
C TYR A 127 9.28 20.34 -1.80
N SER A 128 10.26 20.52 -0.92
CA SER A 128 11.62 20.79 -1.35
C SER A 128 12.20 19.58 -2.08
N THR A 129 12.84 19.84 -3.21
CA THR A 129 13.53 18.79 -3.98
C THR A 129 14.58 18.05 -3.14
N GLU A 130 15.26 18.77 -2.23
CA GLU A 130 16.24 18.17 -1.32
C GLU A 130 15.60 17.14 -0.37
N GLY A 131 14.46 17.47 0.25
CA GLY A 131 13.73 16.54 1.11
C GLY A 131 13.26 15.30 0.35
N LEU A 132 12.74 15.48 -0.88
CA LEU A 132 12.30 14.37 -1.73
C LEU A 132 13.47 13.49 -2.18
N ARG A 133 14.64 14.07 -2.47
CA ARG A 133 15.86 13.32 -2.78
C ARG A 133 16.32 12.48 -1.59
N LEU A 134 16.23 13.00 -0.36
CA LEU A 134 16.54 12.24 0.84
C LEU A 134 15.58 11.06 1.03
N LEU A 135 14.27 11.30 0.85
CA LEU A 135 13.25 10.26 0.92
C LEU A 135 13.47 9.18 -0.14
N TYR A 136 13.73 9.58 -1.39
CA TYR A 136 14.09 8.67 -2.49
C TYR A 136 15.32 7.84 -2.15
N LYS A 137 16.37 8.47 -1.64
CA LYS A 137 17.60 7.79 -1.25
C LYS A 137 17.37 6.81 -0.10
N TYR A 138 16.54 7.16 0.86
CA TYR A 138 16.17 6.27 1.96
C TYR A 138 15.43 5.04 1.44
N GLU A 139 14.42 5.22 0.61
CA GLU A 139 13.65 4.15 -0.01
C GLU A 139 14.54 3.23 -0.87
N TYR A 140 15.41 3.81 -1.67
CA TYR A 140 16.40 3.11 -2.46
C TYR A 140 17.28 2.17 -1.61
N TYR A 141 17.69 2.59 -0.41
CA TYR A 141 18.50 1.75 0.48
C TYR A 141 17.74 0.61 1.14
N LEU A 142 16.43 0.65 1.17
CA LEU A 142 15.59 -0.42 1.71
C LEU A 142 15.42 -1.57 0.71
N THR A 143 15.47 -1.31 -0.59
CA THR A 143 15.27 -2.33 -1.62
C THR A 143 16.60 -2.95 -2.05
N LYS A 144 16.73 -4.29 -1.90
CA LYS A 144 17.98 -5.01 -2.21
C LYS A 144 18.37 -4.92 -3.70
N GLN A 145 17.40 -4.86 -4.60
CA GLN A 145 17.65 -4.86 -6.04
C GLN A 145 18.17 -3.52 -6.52
N GLU A 146 17.63 -2.44 -5.98
CA GLU A 146 18.00 -1.08 -6.37
C GLU A 146 19.33 -0.61 -5.78
N LYS A 147 19.76 -1.19 -4.64
CA LYS A 147 21.11 -0.97 -4.09
C LYS A 147 22.23 -1.30 -5.09
N LYS A 148 22.00 -2.22 -6.03
CA LYS A 148 22.98 -2.62 -7.03
C LYS A 148 23.08 -1.64 -8.19
N THR A 149 21.99 -0.98 -8.55
CA THR A 149 21.92 -0.08 -9.72
C THR A 149 22.24 1.36 -9.39
N ASN A 150 22.13 1.76 -8.11
CA ASN A 150 22.38 3.11 -7.60
C ASN A 150 21.89 4.23 -8.55
N PRO A 151 20.61 4.25 -8.94
CA PRO A 151 20.11 5.24 -9.87
C PRO A 151 20.22 6.64 -9.28
N SER A 152 20.65 7.60 -10.08
CA SER A 152 20.68 9.00 -9.65
C SER A 152 19.26 9.59 -9.55
N TRP A 153 19.11 10.68 -8.82
CA TRP A 153 17.85 11.42 -8.79
C TRP A 153 17.38 11.84 -10.19
N GLY A 154 18.33 12.25 -11.05
CA GLY A 154 18.03 12.62 -12.43
C GLY A 154 17.48 11.43 -13.23
N ASP A 155 18.10 10.27 -13.11
CA ASP A 155 17.66 9.04 -13.77
C ASP A 155 16.28 8.61 -13.28
N PHE A 156 16.04 8.71 -11.95
CA PHE A 156 14.73 8.45 -11.38
C PHE A 156 13.65 9.36 -11.98
N ILE A 157 13.86 10.68 -11.99
CA ILE A 157 12.89 11.61 -12.56
C ILE A 157 12.70 11.37 -14.07
N ALA A 158 13.77 11.11 -14.83
CA ALA A 158 13.67 10.80 -16.25
C ALA A 158 12.83 9.52 -16.50
N LYS A 159 13.05 8.48 -15.71
CA LYS A 159 12.26 7.25 -15.76
C LYS A 159 10.77 7.51 -15.47
N MET A 160 10.48 8.26 -14.40
CA MET A 160 9.10 8.55 -14.01
C MET A 160 8.40 9.45 -15.04
N ASN A 161 9.12 10.39 -15.66
CA ASN A 161 8.59 11.19 -16.76
C ASN A 161 8.20 10.33 -17.98
N ILE A 162 8.94 9.25 -18.26
CA ILE A 162 8.58 8.31 -19.33
C ILE A 162 7.29 7.56 -18.97
N ILE A 163 7.17 7.12 -17.71
CA ILE A 163 6.00 6.35 -17.24
C ILE A 163 4.74 7.24 -17.20
N TYR A 164 4.86 8.46 -16.66
CA TYR A 164 3.71 9.33 -16.37
C TYR A 164 3.60 10.57 -17.25
N GLY A 165 4.65 10.96 -17.94
CA GLY A 165 4.73 12.24 -18.66
C GLY A 165 3.73 12.42 -19.81
N LYS A 166 3.09 11.35 -20.27
CA LYS A 166 2.01 11.41 -21.25
C LYS A 166 0.62 11.68 -20.66
N ASN A 167 0.49 11.59 -19.33
CA ASN A 167 -0.80 11.68 -18.64
C ASN A 167 -0.96 12.98 -17.81
N LEU A 168 0.08 13.83 -17.77
CA LEU A 168 0.09 15.08 -17.00
C LEU A 168 -0.12 16.33 -17.87
N GLY A 169 -0.59 16.14 -19.10
CA GLY A 169 -0.93 17.23 -20.04
C GLY A 169 -2.41 17.61 -19.98
#